data_c671c31d1a6a0f78e73c0b5a46682d69
#
_entry.id   c671c31d1a6a0f78e73c0b5a46682d69
#
_cell.length_a   1.000
_cell.length_b   1.000
_cell.length_c   1.000
_cell.angle_alpha   90.00
_cell.angle_beta   90.00
_cell.angle_gamma   90.00
#
_symmetry.space_group_name_H-M   'P 1'
#
loop_
_entity.id
_entity.type
_entity.pdbx_description
1 polymer ?
#
loop_
_entity_poly.entity_id
_entity_poly.type
_entity_poly.pdbx_seq_one_letter_code
_entity_poly.pdbx_strand_id
1 'polypeptide(L)'
;MYKRFFPFLTWFKHYTVSDLRVDALSGLTVALVLIPQSMAYAQLAGLPPYYGLYASFLPPMIASLFGSSRQLATGPVAVVSLMTSASLAPLATAGTEGSIVYALRLALLVGDFPFSLGVHRLGLVVNFLSHPVVNGFTNAAAIIIATSQLSKMFGVNVDNAPHHYET
;
A
#
# COMPACT_ATOMS: atom_id res chain seq x y z
N MET A 1 -25.52 -4.06 -18.31
CA MET A 1 -24.33 -4.92 -18.20
C MET A 1 -23.04 -4.10 -17.98
N TYR A 2 -22.80 -3.04 -18.74
CA TYR A 2 -21.60 -2.18 -18.67
C TYR A 2 -21.38 -1.47 -17.30
N LYS A 3 -22.44 -1.10 -16.58
CA LYS A 3 -22.35 -0.43 -15.27
C LYS A 3 -21.67 -1.27 -14.17
N ARG A 4 -21.61 -2.57 -14.35
CA ARG A 4 -20.95 -3.49 -13.40
C ARG A 4 -19.44 -3.53 -13.60
N PHE A 5 -18.96 -3.28 -14.81
CA PHE A 5 -17.53 -3.24 -15.13
C PHE A 5 -16.92 -1.84 -15.00
N PHE A 6 -17.75 -0.79 -15.16
CA PHE A 6 -17.31 0.59 -15.10
C PHE A 6 -18.17 1.40 -14.11
N PRO A 7 -17.95 1.19 -12.79
CA PRO A 7 -18.72 1.87 -11.74
C PRO A 7 -18.57 3.39 -11.78
N PHE A 8 -17.42 3.91 -12.23
CA PHE A 8 -17.14 5.34 -12.33
C PHE A 8 -18.10 6.09 -13.29
N LEU A 9 -18.66 5.42 -14.30
CA LEU A 9 -19.64 6.05 -15.21
C LEU A 9 -20.92 6.49 -14.50
N THR A 10 -21.20 5.95 -13.32
CA THR A 10 -22.36 6.36 -12.53
C THR A 10 -22.13 7.65 -11.75
N TRP A 11 -20.87 7.99 -11.48
CA TRP A 11 -20.52 9.19 -10.70
C TRP A 11 -20.80 10.47 -11.47
N PHE A 12 -20.49 10.48 -12.77
CA PHE A 12 -20.66 11.65 -13.63
C PHE A 12 -22.12 12.11 -13.83
N LYS A 13 -23.11 11.27 -13.49
CA LYS A 13 -24.52 11.62 -13.68
C LYS A 13 -25.02 12.73 -12.77
N HIS A 14 -24.43 12.88 -11.59
CA HIS A 14 -24.84 13.84 -10.55
C HIS A 14 -23.66 14.66 -10.02
N TYR A 15 -22.55 14.67 -10.76
CA TYR A 15 -21.34 15.36 -10.34
C TYR A 15 -21.47 16.86 -10.58
N THR A 16 -21.37 17.65 -9.52
CA THR A 16 -21.49 19.10 -9.57
C THR A 16 -20.13 19.80 -9.47
N VAL A 17 -20.08 21.08 -9.84
CA VAL A 17 -18.87 21.90 -9.67
C VAL A 17 -18.47 22.03 -8.19
N SER A 18 -19.44 21.97 -7.30
CA SER A 18 -19.18 21.95 -5.85
C SER A 18 -18.44 20.69 -5.43
N ASP A 19 -18.86 19.53 -5.95
CA ASP A 19 -18.21 18.23 -5.68
C ASP A 19 -16.78 18.25 -6.20
N LEU A 20 -16.55 18.78 -7.40
CA LEU A 20 -15.19 18.90 -7.97
C LEU A 20 -14.28 19.75 -7.08
N ARG A 21 -14.77 20.83 -6.49
CA ARG A 21 -13.97 21.67 -5.58
C ARG A 21 -13.60 20.92 -4.31
N VAL A 22 -14.54 20.20 -3.72
CA VAL A 22 -14.31 19.40 -2.51
C VAL A 22 -13.32 18.27 -2.80
N ASP A 23 -13.51 17.55 -3.90
CA ASP A 23 -12.63 16.45 -4.32
C ASP A 23 -11.22 16.96 -4.64
N ALA A 24 -11.08 18.11 -5.30
CA ALA A 24 -9.78 18.70 -5.61
C ALA A 24 -9.01 19.09 -4.34
N LEU A 25 -9.69 19.74 -3.39
CA LEU A 25 -9.07 20.11 -2.10
C LEU A 25 -8.69 18.89 -1.27
N SER A 26 -9.58 17.90 -1.20
CA SER A 26 -9.32 16.65 -0.51
C SER A 26 -8.15 15.86 -1.15
N GLY A 27 -8.15 15.79 -2.48
CA GLY A 27 -7.09 15.14 -3.23
C GLY A 27 -5.74 15.83 -3.04
N LEU A 28 -5.70 17.16 -3.05
CA LEU A 28 -4.48 17.94 -2.79
C LEU A 28 -3.96 17.69 -1.37
N THR A 29 -4.84 17.70 -0.39
CA THR A 29 -4.47 17.45 1.01
C THR A 29 -3.87 16.05 1.18
N VAL A 30 -4.51 15.04 0.60
CA VAL A 30 -4.01 13.66 0.62
C VAL A 30 -2.67 13.55 -0.11
N ALA A 31 -2.51 14.19 -1.26
CA ALA A 31 -1.28 14.15 -2.04
C ALA A 31 -0.09 14.73 -1.25
N LEU A 32 -0.28 15.85 -0.55
CA LEU A 32 0.77 16.49 0.26
C LEU A 32 1.29 15.56 1.37
N VAL A 33 0.42 14.75 1.96
CA VAL A 33 0.81 13.77 2.97
C VAL A 33 1.39 12.50 2.33
N LEU A 34 0.80 12.05 1.23
CA LEU A 34 1.14 10.79 0.59
C LEU A 34 2.52 10.82 -0.08
N ILE A 35 2.95 11.96 -0.63
CA ILE A 35 4.26 12.10 -1.30
C ILE A 35 5.41 11.71 -0.36
N PRO A 36 5.65 12.38 0.79
CA PRO A 36 6.75 12.02 1.67
C PRO A 36 6.58 10.62 2.27
N GLN A 37 5.36 10.25 2.59
CA GLN A 37 5.03 8.95 3.17
C GLN A 37 5.36 7.79 2.21
N SER A 38 5.00 7.91 0.95
CA SER A 38 5.25 6.88 -0.07
C SER A 38 6.74 6.71 -0.38
N MET A 39 7.49 7.82 -0.39
CA MET A 39 8.95 7.78 -0.53
C MET A 39 9.61 7.05 0.65
N ALA A 40 9.15 7.31 1.87
CA ALA A 40 9.63 6.61 3.06
C ALA A 40 9.32 5.10 3.00
N TYR A 41 8.15 4.72 2.52
CA TYR A 41 7.76 3.30 2.38
C TYR A 41 8.55 2.58 1.28
N ALA A 42 8.92 3.25 0.21
CA ALA A 42 9.83 2.68 -0.79
C ALA A 42 11.22 2.39 -0.18
N GLN A 43 11.75 3.32 0.62
CA GLN A 43 13.01 3.12 1.33
C GLN A 43 12.92 1.95 2.33
N LEU A 44 11.81 1.82 3.06
CA LEU A 44 11.57 0.66 3.93
C LEU A 44 11.54 -0.66 3.17
N ALA A 45 11.07 -0.66 1.93
CA ALA A 45 11.08 -1.82 1.04
C ALA A 45 12.47 -2.11 0.44
N GLY A 46 13.47 -1.28 0.71
CA GLY A 46 14.81 -1.39 0.10
C GLY A 46 14.85 -0.93 -1.36
N LEU A 47 13.89 -0.10 -1.79
CA LEU A 47 13.77 0.42 -3.14
C LEU A 47 14.08 1.92 -3.19
N PRO A 48 14.52 2.46 -4.35
CA PRO A 48 14.65 3.88 -4.55
C PRO A 48 13.34 4.64 -4.29
N PRO A 49 13.38 5.86 -3.69
CA PRO A 49 12.19 6.60 -3.25
C PRO A 49 11.14 6.87 -4.34
N TYR A 50 11.57 7.06 -5.59
CA TYR A 50 10.68 7.36 -6.70
C TYR A 50 9.73 6.20 -7.05
N TYR A 51 10.05 4.94 -6.72
CA TYR A 51 9.11 3.82 -6.84
C TYR A 51 7.92 3.96 -5.90
N GLY A 52 8.11 4.57 -4.73
CA GLY A 52 7.02 4.92 -3.83
C GLY A 52 6.03 5.91 -4.45
N LEU A 53 6.53 6.89 -5.20
CA LEU A 53 5.67 7.85 -5.92
C LEU A 53 4.83 7.15 -6.99
N TYR A 54 5.42 6.24 -7.77
CA TYR A 54 4.66 5.45 -8.75
C TYR A 54 3.59 4.59 -8.06
N ALA A 55 3.93 3.95 -6.94
CA ALA A 55 2.99 3.14 -6.16
C ALA A 55 1.87 3.97 -5.50
N SER A 56 2.09 5.25 -5.24
CA SER A 56 1.09 6.15 -4.67
C SER A 56 0.19 6.83 -5.71
N PHE A 57 0.57 6.83 -6.97
CA PHE A 57 -0.18 7.47 -8.05
C PHE A 57 -1.03 6.48 -8.85
N LEU A 58 -0.40 5.48 -9.48
CA LEU A 58 -1.09 4.58 -10.40
C LEU A 58 -2.11 3.64 -9.73
N PRO A 59 -1.77 2.90 -8.65
CA PRO A 59 -2.70 2.01 -8.00
C PRO A 59 -3.93 2.70 -7.43
N PRO A 60 -3.83 3.85 -6.71
CA PRO A 60 -5.01 4.56 -6.22
C PRO A 60 -5.90 5.06 -7.35
N MET A 61 -5.33 5.55 -8.45
CA MET A 61 -6.08 6.00 -9.62
C MET A 61 -6.90 4.86 -10.23
N ILE A 62 -6.28 3.69 -10.45
CA ILE A 62 -6.96 2.52 -10.99
C ILE A 62 -8.00 2.01 -9.99
N ALA A 63 -7.64 1.91 -8.71
CA ALA A 63 -8.55 1.45 -7.67
C ALA A 63 -9.77 2.37 -7.50
N SER A 64 -9.62 3.69 -7.66
CA SER A 64 -10.75 4.63 -7.60
C SER A 64 -11.71 4.45 -8.78
N LEU A 65 -11.21 4.14 -9.97
CA LEU A 65 -12.03 3.93 -11.16
C LEU A 65 -12.80 2.61 -11.13
N PHE A 66 -12.18 1.53 -10.66
CA PHE A 66 -12.74 0.18 -10.72
C PHE A 66 -13.18 -0.37 -9.37
N GLY A 67 -12.79 0.27 -8.28
CA GLY A 67 -13.15 -0.15 -6.93
C GLY A 67 -14.63 0.03 -6.59
N SER A 68 -15.11 -0.77 -5.68
CA SER A 68 -16.49 -0.71 -5.17
C SER A 68 -16.65 0.20 -3.95
N SER A 69 -15.57 0.51 -3.26
CA SER A 69 -15.58 1.37 -2.06
C SER A 69 -15.28 2.82 -2.42
N ARG A 70 -16.07 3.74 -1.87
CA ARG A 70 -15.88 5.19 -2.01
C ARG A 70 -14.90 5.77 -0.99
N GLN A 71 -14.60 5.04 0.08
CA GLN A 71 -13.77 5.51 1.19
C GLN A 71 -12.38 4.88 1.21
N LEU A 72 -12.19 3.75 0.53
CA LEU A 72 -10.92 3.02 0.55
C LEU A 72 -9.91 3.68 -0.39
N ALA A 73 -8.88 4.29 0.18
CA ALA A 73 -7.70 4.71 -0.55
C ALA A 73 -6.69 3.56 -0.59
N THR A 74 -6.38 3.07 -1.79
CA THR A 74 -5.37 2.03 -2.00
C THR A 74 -4.02 2.69 -2.25
N GLY A 75 -3.03 2.42 -1.42
CA GLY A 75 -1.70 3.01 -1.55
C GLY A 75 -0.63 2.17 -0.86
N PRO A 76 0.64 2.59 -0.92
CA PRO A 76 1.72 1.90 -0.22
C PRO A 76 1.48 1.90 1.29
N VAL A 77 1.82 0.78 1.94
CA VAL A 77 1.60 0.55 3.39
C VAL A 77 2.91 0.08 4.00
N ALA A 78 3.26 0.62 5.18
CA ALA A 78 4.52 0.33 5.87
C ALA A 78 4.75 -1.17 6.12
N VAL A 79 3.71 -1.89 6.59
CA VAL A 79 3.80 -3.34 6.86
C VAL A 79 4.12 -4.12 5.59
N VAL A 80 3.46 -3.82 4.48
CA VAL A 80 3.72 -4.49 3.19
C VAL A 80 5.13 -4.15 2.69
N SER A 81 5.60 -2.92 2.89
CA SER A 81 6.95 -2.50 2.53
C SER A 81 8.01 -3.27 3.31
N LEU A 82 7.82 -3.45 4.62
CA LEU A 82 8.72 -4.26 5.45
C LEU A 82 8.71 -5.74 5.04
N MET A 83 7.54 -6.30 4.76
CA MET A 83 7.42 -7.68 4.26
C MET A 83 8.10 -7.84 2.90
N THR A 84 8.00 -6.84 2.03
CA THR A 84 8.71 -6.82 0.74
C THR A 84 10.21 -6.82 0.96
N SER A 85 10.73 -5.95 1.83
CA SER A 85 12.16 -5.90 2.19
C SER A 85 12.65 -7.24 2.72
N ALA A 86 11.94 -7.82 3.67
CA ALA A 86 12.29 -9.13 4.25
C ALA A 86 12.29 -10.27 3.20
N SER A 87 11.37 -10.22 2.24
CA SER A 87 11.29 -11.22 1.16
C SER A 87 12.40 -11.06 0.13
N LEU A 88 12.88 -9.83 -0.10
CA LEU A 88 13.93 -9.54 -1.08
C LEU A 88 15.33 -9.68 -0.51
N ALA A 89 15.52 -9.48 0.79
CA ALA A 89 16.83 -9.51 1.45
C ALA A 89 17.67 -10.77 1.14
N PRO A 90 17.12 -12.00 1.12
CA PRO A 90 17.89 -13.20 0.77
C PRO A 90 18.20 -13.33 -0.72
N LEU A 91 17.54 -12.54 -1.60
CA LEU A 91 17.63 -12.67 -3.05
C LEU A 91 18.53 -11.62 -3.69
N ALA A 92 18.59 -10.42 -3.12
CA ALA A 92 19.37 -9.31 -3.67
C ALA A 92 19.67 -8.24 -2.61
N THR A 93 20.78 -7.53 -2.79
CA THR A 93 21.14 -6.38 -1.95
C THR A 93 20.18 -5.23 -2.22
N ALA A 94 19.70 -4.58 -1.16
CA ALA A 94 18.81 -3.44 -1.25
C ALA A 94 19.39 -2.32 -2.14
N GLY A 95 18.54 -1.70 -2.96
CA GLY A 95 18.92 -0.60 -3.85
C GLY A 95 19.64 -1.02 -5.14
N THR A 96 19.92 -2.31 -5.36
CA THR A 96 20.51 -2.78 -6.62
C THR A 96 19.46 -2.99 -7.71
N GLU A 97 19.88 -3.02 -8.98
CA GLU A 97 18.98 -3.34 -10.09
C GLU A 97 18.34 -4.74 -9.92
N GLY A 98 19.07 -5.69 -9.36
CA GLY A 98 18.54 -7.02 -9.02
C GLY A 98 17.35 -6.94 -8.06
N SER A 99 17.44 -6.11 -7.01
CA SER A 99 16.34 -5.96 -6.04
C SER A 99 15.09 -5.37 -6.68
N ILE A 100 15.24 -4.46 -7.63
CA ILE A 100 14.12 -3.87 -8.37
C ILE A 100 13.41 -4.91 -9.23
N VAL A 101 14.17 -5.74 -9.95
CA VAL A 101 13.60 -6.81 -10.80
C VAL A 101 12.84 -7.83 -9.96
N TYR A 102 13.40 -8.23 -8.81
CA TYR A 102 12.71 -9.14 -7.90
C TYR A 102 11.47 -8.51 -7.26
N ALA A 103 11.52 -7.21 -6.92
CA ALA A 103 10.36 -6.48 -6.42
C ALA A 103 9.21 -6.42 -7.44
N LEU A 104 9.53 -6.18 -8.72
CA LEU A 104 8.54 -6.19 -9.80
C LEU A 104 7.92 -7.59 -10.00
N ARG A 105 8.74 -8.64 -9.95
CA ARG A 105 8.24 -10.03 -10.02
C ARG A 105 7.33 -10.36 -8.83
N LEU A 106 7.74 -9.96 -7.62
CA LEU A 106 6.93 -10.14 -6.41
C LEU A 106 5.60 -9.39 -6.53
N ALA A 107 5.61 -8.16 -7.03
CA ALA A 107 4.40 -7.37 -7.24
C ALA A 107 3.43 -8.04 -8.23
N LEU A 108 3.94 -8.62 -9.30
CA LEU A 108 3.13 -9.40 -10.26
C LEU A 108 2.50 -10.62 -9.60
N LEU A 109 3.28 -11.41 -8.85
CA LEU A 109 2.77 -12.59 -8.14
C LEU A 109 1.72 -12.24 -7.10
N VAL A 110 1.99 -11.19 -6.31
CA VAL A 110 1.04 -10.70 -5.30
C VAL A 110 -0.22 -10.12 -5.95
N GLY A 111 -0.12 -9.51 -7.13
CA GLY A 111 -1.27 -9.01 -7.89
C GLY A 111 -2.10 -10.14 -8.51
N ASP A 112 -1.45 -11.17 -9.06
CA ASP A 112 -2.12 -12.30 -9.71
C ASP A 112 -2.94 -13.14 -8.71
N PHE A 113 -2.45 -13.29 -7.48
CA PHE A 113 -3.14 -14.08 -6.46
C PHE A 113 -4.54 -13.54 -6.10
N PRO A 114 -4.73 -12.29 -5.65
CA PRO A 114 -6.06 -11.76 -5.39
C PRO A 114 -6.90 -11.60 -6.67
N PHE A 115 -6.27 -11.39 -7.83
CA PHE A 115 -6.98 -11.37 -9.10
C PHE A 115 -7.60 -12.74 -9.40
N SER A 116 -6.84 -13.82 -9.26
CA SER A 116 -7.34 -15.18 -9.43
C SER A 116 -8.48 -15.52 -8.45
N LEU A 117 -8.32 -15.13 -7.16
CA LEU A 117 -9.39 -15.28 -6.16
C LEU A 117 -10.67 -14.52 -6.57
N GLY A 118 -10.51 -13.34 -7.15
CA GLY A 118 -11.63 -12.53 -7.65
C GLY A 118 -12.35 -13.19 -8.83
N VAL A 119 -11.61 -13.71 -9.80
CA VAL A 119 -12.14 -14.42 -10.97
C VAL A 119 -12.91 -15.66 -10.55
N HIS A 120 -12.37 -16.44 -9.63
CA HIS A 120 -13.01 -17.65 -9.10
C HIS A 120 -14.09 -17.39 -8.06
N ARG A 121 -14.39 -16.11 -7.75
CA ARG A 121 -15.38 -15.69 -6.73
C ARG A 121 -15.10 -16.27 -5.34
N LEU A 122 -13.85 -16.54 -5.03
CA LEU A 122 -13.41 -17.10 -3.74
C LEU A 122 -13.35 -16.05 -2.62
N GLY A 123 -14.06 -14.93 -2.76
CA GLY A 123 -14.19 -13.90 -1.71
C GLY A 123 -14.69 -14.45 -0.38
N LEU A 124 -15.33 -15.63 -0.39
CA LEU A 124 -15.69 -16.37 0.84
C LEU A 124 -14.48 -16.70 1.71
N VAL A 125 -13.30 -16.90 1.12
CA VAL A 125 -12.05 -17.17 1.86
C VAL A 125 -11.70 -16.01 2.80
N VAL A 126 -12.00 -14.78 2.40
CA VAL A 126 -11.76 -13.59 3.23
C VAL A 126 -12.66 -13.59 4.48
N ASN A 127 -13.83 -14.21 4.42
CA ASN A 127 -14.74 -14.29 5.55
C ASN A 127 -14.23 -15.22 6.68
N PHE A 128 -13.25 -16.08 6.41
CA PHE A 128 -12.58 -16.87 7.43
C PHE A 128 -11.60 -16.07 8.29
N LEU A 129 -11.21 -14.86 7.85
CA LEU A 129 -10.44 -13.92 8.66
C LEU A 129 -11.37 -13.35 9.75
N SER A 130 -11.24 -13.90 10.94
CA SER A 130 -12.07 -13.42 12.07
C SER A 130 -11.68 -11.99 12.46
N HIS A 131 -12.65 -11.18 12.87
CA HIS A 131 -12.42 -9.82 13.36
C HIS A 131 -11.32 -9.71 14.44
N PRO A 132 -11.24 -10.62 15.43
CA PRO A 132 -10.15 -10.59 16.42
C PRO A 132 -8.77 -10.73 15.80
N VAL A 133 -8.60 -11.58 14.77
CA VAL A 133 -7.31 -11.78 14.09
C VAL A 133 -6.91 -10.50 13.35
N VAL A 134 -7.82 -9.87 12.63
CA VAL A 134 -7.57 -8.60 11.93
C VAL A 134 -7.20 -7.49 12.92
N ASN A 135 -7.94 -7.37 14.02
CA ASN A 135 -7.67 -6.37 15.06
C ASN A 135 -6.32 -6.62 15.75
N GLY A 136 -6.00 -7.89 16.07
CA GLY A 136 -4.71 -8.26 16.65
C GLY A 136 -3.55 -7.91 15.73
N PHE A 137 -3.65 -8.25 14.45
CA PHE A 137 -2.66 -7.92 13.44
C PHE A 137 -2.48 -6.40 13.29
N THR A 138 -3.57 -5.65 13.21
CA THR A 138 -3.52 -4.18 13.05
C THR A 138 -2.87 -3.51 14.26
N ASN A 139 -3.20 -3.93 15.48
CA ASN A 139 -2.60 -3.39 16.69
C ASN A 139 -1.11 -3.72 16.80
N ALA A 140 -0.73 -4.97 16.53
CA ALA A 140 0.67 -5.37 16.48
C ALA A 140 1.46 -4.58 15.43
N ALA A 141 0.92 -4.44 14.23
CA ALA A 141 1.52 -3.64 13.16
C ALA A 141 1.69 -2.17 13.56
N ALA A 142 0.69 -1.58 14.23
CA ALA A 142 0.78 -0.20 14.72
C ALA A 142 1.92 0.00 15.72
N ILE A 143 2.09 -0.92 16.66
CA ILE A 143 3.18 -0.90 17.65
C ILE A 143 4.54 -1.03 16.95
N ILE A 144 4.68 -1.99 16.04
CA ILE A 144 5.92 -2.21 15.28
C ILE A 144 6.28 -0.96 14.45
N ILE A 145 5.31 -0.34 13.79
CA ILE A 145 5.54 0.88 13.02
C ILE A 145 5.95 2.03 13.94
N ALA A 146 5.25 2.23 15.05
CA ALA A 146 5.56 3.30 15.98
C ALA A 146 6.98 3.17 16.54
N THR A 147 7.37 1.98 17.00
CA THR A 147 8.70 1.72 17.55
C THR A 147 9.79 1.83 16.48
N SER A 148 9.55 1.39 15.25
CA SER A 148 10.50 1.54 14.14
C SER A 148 10.74 3.00 13.71
N GLN A 149 9.83 3.92 14.03
CA GLN A 149 10.01 5.35 13.74
C GLN A 149 10.76 6.09 14.86
N LEU A 150 10.87 5.51 16.07
CA LEU A 150 11.56 6.16 17.19
C LEU A 150 13.03 6.43 16.87
N SER A 151 13.74 5.49 16.29
CA SER A 151 15.14 5.67 15.88
C SER A 151 15.33 6.86 14.94
N LYS A 152 14.43 7.01 13.96
CA LYS A 152 14.45 8.15 13.01
C LYS A 152 14.11 9.47 13.69
N MET A 153 13.19 9.46 14.64
CA MET A 153 12.77 10.64 15.37
C MET A 153 13.91 11.18 16.27
N PHE A 154 14.72 10.29 16.84
CA PHE A 154 15.89 10.65 17.65
C PHE A 154 17.18 10.80 16.84
N GLY A 155 17.14 10.55 15.52
CA GLY A 155 18.31 10.67 14.64
C GLY A 155 19.39 9.61 14.89
N VAL A 156 19.03 8.51 15.56
CA VAL A 156 19.95 7.41 15.87
C VAL A 156 19.83 6.35 14.77
N ASN A 157 20.97 5.98 14.17
CA ASN A 157 21.02 4.82 13.29
C ASN A 157 21.12 3.55 14.15
N VAL A 158 20.06 2.76 14.12
CA VAL A 158 20.01 1.44 14.76
C VAL A 158 20.05 0.39 13.66
N ASP A 159 20.99 -0.56 13.78
CA ASP A 159 21.08 -1.69 12.88
C ASP A 159 19.83 -2.56 13.00
N ASN A 160 19.37 -3.08 11.86
CA ASN A 160 18.22 -3.99 11.82
C ASN A 160 18.56 -5.28 12.57
N ALA A 161 18.09 -5.40 13.80
CA ALA A 161 18.19 -6.62 14.58
C ALA A 161 17.13 -7.65 14.11
N PRO A 162 17.43 -8.97 14.20
CA PRO A 162 16.49 -10.02 13.82
C PRO A 162 15.22 -10.02 14.68
N HIS A 163 15.28 -9.46 15.87
CA HIS A 163 14.14 -9.34 16.78
C HIS A 163 13.86 -7.88 17.13
N HIS A 164 12.59 -7.52 17.09
CA HIS A 164 12.14 -6.14 17.28
C HIS A 164 12.43 -5.57 18.68
N TYR A 165 12.59 -6.41 19.70
CA TYR A 165 12.93 -5.99 21.07
C TYR A 165 14.44 -5.79 21.30
N GLU A 166 15.27 -6.04 20.28
CA GLU A 166 16.72 -5.81 20.32
C GLU A 166 17.12 -4.45 19.68
N THR A 167 16.14 -3.76 19.08
CA THR A 167 16.30 -2.44 18.46
C THR A 167 15.89 -1.35 19.45
#